data_f4964b0896e86315f67d9485285ab197
#
_entry.id   f4964b0896e86315f67d9485285ab197
#
_cell.length_a   1.000
_cell.length_b   1.000
_cell.length_c   1.000
_cell.angle_alpha   90.00
_cell.angle_beta   90.00
_cell.angle_gamma   90.00
#
_symmetry.space_group_name_H-M   'P 1'
#
loop_
_entity.id
_entity.type
_entity.pdbx_description
1 polymer ?
#
loop_
_entity_poly.entity_id
_entity_poly.type
_entity_poly.pdbx_seq_one_letter_code
_entity_poly.pdbx_strand_id
1 'polypeptide(L)'
;MCSSDLSHSQAFQSQVASLVCEGVFAKYPGLKVVLLESGVTWLPGFLWRFSKFWRGVRSEVPWVDRPPAEIVRDHVRLTIQPFDAPADRHQVERVIEHLRSDSMLLYASDYPHWQFDGDETVPVGIPAGLHRKILVENPLATYDGVRSV
;
A
#
# COMPACT_ATOMS: atom_id res chain seq x y z
N MET A 1 -25.25 -1.59 2.27
CA MET A 1 -23.86 -1.42 1.81
C MET A 1 -23.82 -0.09 1.08
N CYS A 2 -23.02 0.85 1.56
CA CYS A 2 -22.98 2.20 1.01
C CYS A 2 -22.04 2.23 -0.20
N SER A 3 -22.36 3.00 -1.24
CA SER A 3 -21.49 3.16 -2.41
C SER A 3 -20.11 3.75 -2.04
N SER A 4 -19.99 4.38 -0.89
CA SER A 4 -18.72 4.87 -0.35
C SER A 4 -17.70 3.75 -0.16
N ASP A 5 -18.10 2.59 0.34
CA ASP A 5 -17.19 1.47 0.61
C ASP A 5 -16.55 0.95 -0.69
N LEU A 6 -17.33 0.92 -1.78
CA LEU A 6 -16.84 0.49 -3.09
C LEU A 6 -15.92 1.50 -3.77
N SER A 7 -15.96 2.77 -3.37
CA SER A 7 -15.15 3.83 -3.98
C SER A 7 -13.92 4.23 -3.17
N HIS A 8 -13.69 3.63 -1.99
CA HIS A 8 -12.53 3.95 -1.14
C HIS A 8 -11.20 3.80 -1.89
N SER A 9 -11.01 2.71 -2.63
CA SER A 9 -9.78 2.49 -3.40
C SER A 9 -9.51 3.58 -4.44
N GLN A 10 -10.54 4.17 -5.04
CA GLN A 10 -10.39 5.27 -6.01
C GLN A 10 -9.93 6.56 -5.31
N ALA A 11 -10.44 6.85 -4.12
CA ALA A 11 -10.00 7.98 -3.32
C ALA A 11 -8.51 7.85 -2.95
N PHE A 12 -8.08 6.67 -2.51
CA PHE A 12 -6.67 6.40 -2.21
C PHE A 12 -5.78 6.51 -3.44
N GLN A 13 -6.21 6.01 -4.61
CA GLN A 13 -5.47 6.18 -5.86
C GLN A 13 -5.25 7.65 -6.20
N SER A 14 -6.31 8.46 -6.11
CA SER A 14 -6.25 9.90 -6.36
C SER A 14 -5.32 10.60 -5.37
N GLN A 15 -5.40 10.26 -4.08
CA GLN A 15 -4.56 10.83 -3.05
C GLN A 15 -3.08 10.49 -3.26
N VAL A 16 -2.76 9.22 -3.57
CA VAL A 16 -1.37 8.79 -3.83
C VAL A 16 -0.83 9.48 -5.09
N ALA A 17 -1.64 9.59 -6.15
CA ALA A 17 -1.23 10.32 -7.35
C ALA A 17 -0.93 11.79 -7.05
N SER A 18 -1.78 12.45 -6.28
CA SER A 18 -1.59 13.85 -5.86
C SER A 18 -0.29 14.02 -5.06
N LEU A 19 -0.05 13.18 -4.04
CA LEU A 19 1.17 13.26 -3.21
C LEU A 19 2.45 13.16 -4.05
N VAL A 20 2.46 12.28 -5.05
CA VAL A 20 3.61 12.14 -5.96
C VAL A 20 3.71 13.34 -6.90
N CYS A 21 2.62 13.68 -7.60
CA CYS A 21 2.63 14.74 -8.62
C CYS A 21 2.87 16.13 -8.05
N GLU A 22 2.41 16.41 -6.83
CA GLU A 22 2.66 17.66 -6.12
C GLU A 22 4.06 17.72 -5.46
N GLY A 23 4.87 16.67 -5.60
CA GLY A 23 6.25 16.65 -5.13
C GLY A 23 6.40 16.53 -3.60
N VAL A 24 5.37 16.04 -2.90
CA VAL A 24 5.39 15.93 -1.43
C VAL A 24 6.56 15.08 -0.96
N PHE A 25 6.82 13.96 -1.62
CA PHE A 25 7.92 13.06 -1.25
C PHE A 25 9.31 13.58 -1.63
N ALA A 26 9.40 14.43 -2.65
CA ALA A 26 10.63 15.16 -2.97
C ALA A 26 10.94 16.22 -1.89
N LYS A 27 9.89 16.91 -1.41
CA LYS A 27 10.01 17.92 -0.35
C LYS A 27 10.26 17.31 1.03
N TYR A 28 9.68 16.12 1.31
CA TYR A 28 9.76 15.44 2.59
C TYR A 28 10.24 14.00 2.41
N PRO A 29 11.54 13.77 2.17
CA PRO A 29 12.06 12.45 1.81
C PRO A 29 11.97 11.41 2.93
N GLY A 30 11.81 11.83 4.18
CA GLY A 30 11.57 10.93 5.31
C GLY A 30 10.10 10.55 5.54
N LEU A 31 9.16 11.20 4.85
CA LEU A 31 7.74 10.99 5.08
C LEU A 31 7.32 9.58 4.66
N LYS A 32 6.58 8.90 5.53
CA LYS A 32 5.82 7.68 5.23
C LYS A 32 4.33 7.98 5.33
N VAL A 33 3.56 7.49 4.37
CA VAL A 33 2.10 7.62 4.33
C VAL A 33 1.51 6.22 4.47
N VAL A 34 0.68 6.02 5.48
CA VAL A 34 0.01 4.75 5.73
C VAL A 34 -1.44 4.85 5.29
N LEU A 35 -1.85 4.01 4.36
CA LEU A 35 -3.22 3.89 3.89
C LEU A 35 -3.92 2.82 4.73
N LEU A 36 -4.81 3.27 5.60
CA LEU A 36 -5.62 2.38 6.43
C LEU A 36 -6.86 1.95 5.66
N GLU A 37 -7.21 0.68 5.72
CA GLU A 37 -8.43 0.11 5.11
C GLU A 37 -8.56 0.37 3.59
N SER A 38 -7.43 0.54 2.92
CA SER A 38 -7.43 0.90 1.49
C SER A 38 -7.64 -0.28 0.54
N GLY A 39 -7.55 -1.49 1.04
CA GLY A 39 -7.31 -2.67 0.22
C GLY A 39 -5.90 -2.69 -0.37
N VAL A 40 -5.51 -3.79 -0.99
CA VAL A 40 -4.16 -4.01 -1.53
C VAL A 40 -4.17 -4.29 -3.04
N THR A 41 -5.21 -4.93 -3.55
CA THR A 41 -5.22 -5.52 -4.89
C THR A 41 -5.23 -4.50 -6.02
N TRP A 42 -5.67 -3.29 -5.78
CA TRP A 42 -5.68 -2.19 -6.76
C TRP A 42 -4.27 -1.65 -7.08
N LEU A 43 -3.33 -1.78 -6.14
CA LEU A 43 -2.04 -1.09 -6.21
C LEU A 43 -1.15 -1.50 -7.38
N PRO A 44 -0.95 -2.79 -7.72
CA PRO A 44 -0.11 -3.16 -8.85
C PRO A 44 -0.55 -2.53 -10.17
N GLY A 45 -1.83 -2.63 -10.50
CA GLY A 45 -2.39 -2.05 -11.73
C GLY A 45 -2.26 -0.52 -11.77
N PHE A 46 -2.51 0.13 -10.63
CA PHE A 46 -2.32 1.57 -10.49
C PHE A 46 -0.86 1.98 -10.73
N LEU A 47 0.12 1.29 -10.13
CA LEU A 47 1.53 1.60 -10.28
C LEU A 47 2.02 1.43 -11.72
N TRP A 48 1.55 0.40 -12.44
CA TRP A 48 1.89 0.21 -13.85
C TRP A 48 1.34 1.35 -14.71
N ARG A 49 0.06 1.67 -14.54
CA ARG A 49 -0.59 2.76 -15.26
C ARG A 49 0.08 4.09 -14.96
N PHE A 50 0.29 4.42 -13.70
CA PHE A 50 0.85 5.69 -13.25
C PHE A 50 2.27 5.89 -13.81
N SER A 51 3.14 4.89 -13.70
CA SER A 51 4.51 4.97 -14.23
C SER A 51 4.55 5.05 -15.76
N LYS A 52 3.58 4.44 -16.45
CA LYS A 52 3.46 4.54 -17.91
C LYS A 52 3.08 5.96 -18.33
N PHE A 53 2.06 6.54 -17.71
CA PHE A 53 1.58 7.87 -18.07
C PHE A 53 2.57 8.97 -17.68
N TRP A 54 3.25 8.85 -16.54
CA TRP A 54 4.29 9.77 -16.11
C TRP A 54 5.35 10.01 -17.20
N ARG A 55 5.72 9.02 -17.96
CA ARG A 55 6.71 9.18 -19.06
C ARG A 55 6.30 10.26 -20.07
N GLY A 56 5.01 10.43 -20.31
CA GLY A 56 4.49 11.43 -21.25
C GLY A 56 4.43 12.84 -20.64
N VAL A 57 4.24 12.97 -19.33
CA VAL A 57 4.03 14.26 -18.64
C VAL A 57 5.19 14.67 -17.73
N ARG A 58 6.30 13.96 -17.77
CA ARG A 58 7.45 14.18 -16.86
C ARG A 58 8.02 15.61 -16.90
N SER A 59 7.88 16.29 -18.03
CA SER A 59 8.29 17.69 -18.15
C SER A 59 7.42 18.66 -17.37
N GLU A 60 6.18 18.27 -17.06
CA GLU A 60 5.24 19.05 -16.27
C GLU A 60 5.42 18.84 -14.76
N VAL A 61 6.06 17.72 -14.38
CA VAL A 61 6.33 17.35 -12.99
C VAL A 61 7.82 17.03 -12.79
N PRO A 62 8.74 17.98 -13.04
CA PRO A 62 10.18 17.72 -13.08
C PRO A 62 10.78 17.27 -11.73
N TRP A 63 10.08 17.51 -10.63
CA TRP A 63 10.45 17.04 -9.29
C TRP A 63 10.17 15.55 -9.07
N VAL A 64 9.41 14.90 -9.96
CA VAL A 64 9.23 13.45 -10.01
C VAL A 64 10.37 12.87 -10.85
N ASP A 65 11.50 12.66 -10.21
CA ASP A 65 12.80 12.36 -10.84
C ASP A 65 12.96 10.89 -11.28
N ARG A 66 12.08 10.00 -10.82
CA ARG A 66 12.09 8.56 -11.08
C ARG A 66 10.67 8.00 -11.23
N PRO A 67 10.52 6.75 -11.71
CA PRO A 67 9.21 6.17 -11.90
C PRO A 67 8.34 6.25 -10.63
N PRO A 68 7.10 6.76 -10.73
CA PRO A 68 6.18 6.87 -9.59
C PRO A 68 6.04 5.59 -8.76
N ALA A 69 6.12 4.42 -9.40
CA ALA A 69 6.06 3.14 -8.70
C ALA A 69 7.22 2.95 -7.69
N GLU A 70 8.38 3.50 -7.93
CA GLU A 70 9.52 3.45 -7.00
C GLU A 70 9.28 4.39 -5.82
N ILE A 71 8.84 5.63 -6.11
CA ILE A 71 8.50 6.61 -5.07
C ILE A 71 7.42 6.05 -4.14
N VAL A 72 6.36 5.47 -4.71
CA VAL A 72 5.27 4.88 -3.92
C VAL A 72 5.77 3.73 -3.05
N ARG A 73 6.63 2.83 -3.57
CA ARG A 73 7.19 1.73 -2.76
C ARG A 73 8.03 2.23 -1.59
N ASP A 74 8.75 3.31 -1.78
CA ASP A 74 9.58 3.87 -0.70
C ASP A 74 8.75 4.55 0.38
N HIS A 75 7.68 5.24 0.01
CA HIS A 75 6.97 6.17 0.89
C HIS A 75 5.61 5.69 1.37
N VAL A 76 4.92 4.80 0.64
CA VAL A 76 3.54 4.39 0.96
C VAL A 76 3.52 3.01 1.60
N ARG A 77 2.68 2.86 2.62
CA ARG A 77 2.37 1.62 3.31
C ARG A 77 0.87 1.37 3.26
N LEU A 78 0.46 0.11 3.26
CA LEU A 78 -0.95 -0.29 3.26
C LEU A 78 -1.18 -1.29 4.39
N THR A 79 -2.30 -1.16 5.07
CA THR A 79 -2.73 -2.21 6.00
C THR A 79 -3.36 -3.37 5.24
N ILE A 80 -3.19 -4.59 5.77
CA ILE A 80 -3.72 -5.82 5.15
C ILE A 80 -5.19 -6.09 5.49
N GLN A 81 -5.84 -5.22 6.23
CA GLN A 81 -7.23 -5.38 6.61
C GLN A 81 -8.02 -4.11 6.27
N PRO A 82 -9.18 -4.25 5.60
CA PRO A 82 -9.68 -5.46 4.96
C PRO A 82 -8.80 -5.89 3.77
N PHE A 83 -8.62 -7.20 3.61
CA PHE A 83 -7.83 -7.77 2.53
C PHE A 83 -8.73 -8.16 1.36
N ASP A 84 -8.86 -7.28 0.40
CA ASP A 84 -9.75 -7.36 -0.77
C ASP A 84 -9.22 -8.31 -1.86
N ALA A 85 -8.75 -9.49 -1.47
CA ALA A 85 -8.11 -10.44 -2.36
C ALA A 85 -9.07 -11.52 -2.87
N PRO A 86 -8.76 -12.15 -4.01
CA PRO A 86 -9.47 -13.34 -4.46
C PRO A 86 -9.27 -14.51 -3.47
N ALA A 87 -10.23 -15.43 -3.43
CA ALA A 87 -10.16 -16.62 -2.56
C ALA A 87 -9.04 -17.60 -2.93
N ASP A 88 -8.55 -17.56 -4.17
CA ASP A 88 -7.46 -18.43 -4.63
C ASP A 88 -6.10 -17.90 -4.15
N ARG A 89 -5.43 -18.67 -3.30
CA ARG A 89 -4.11 -18.34 -2.75
C ARG A 89 -3.05 -18.04 -3.80
N HIS A 90 -3.08 -18.70 -4.95
CA HIS A 90 -2.11 -18.45 -6.03
C HIS A 90 -2.31 -17.09 -6.68
N GLN A 91 -3.56 -16.62 -6.75
CA GLN A 91 -3.84 -15.27 -7.22
C GLN A 91 -3.38 -14.23 -6.20
N VAL A 92 -3.53 -14.50 -4.90
CA VAL A 92 -2.99 -13.66 -3.83
C VAL A 92 -1.46 -13.56 -3.93
N GLU A 93 -0.77 -14.70 -4.03
CA GLU A 93 0.69 -14.74 -4.22
C GLU A 93 1.12 -13.86 -5.40
N ARG A 94 0.42 -13.93 -6.53
CA ARG A 94 0.68 -13.10 -7.72
C ARG A 94 0.50 -11.61 -7.45
N VAL A 95 -0.54 -11.22 -6.73
CA VAL A 95 -0.75 -9.80 -6.36
C VAL A 95 0.42 -9.31 -5.52
N ILE A 96 0.84 -10.10 -4.51
CA ILE A 96 1.97 -9.75 -3.64
C ILE A 96 3.28 -9.65 -4.43
N GLU A 97 3.57 -10.59 -5.33
CA GLU A 97 4.73 -10.53 -6.23
C GLU A 97 4.76 -9.23 -7.06
N HIS A 98 3.61 -8.81 -7.55
CA HIS A 98 3.48 -7.59 -8.37
C HIS A 98 3.67 -6.29 -7.59
N LEU A 99 3.54 -6.30 -6.26
CA LEU A 99 3.92 -5.16 -5.44
C LEU A 99 5.43 -4.86 -5.56
N ARG A 100 6.25 -5.88 -5.80
CA ARG A 100 7.72 -5.79 -5.86
C ARG A 100 8.32 -5.09 -4.64
N SER A 101 7.75 -5.37 -3.46
CA SER A 101 8.19 -4.82 -2.19
C SER A 101 7.75 -5.73 -1.06
N ASP A 102 8.61 -5.92 -0.11
CA ASP A 102 8.35 -6.68 1.12
C ASP A 102 8.15 -5.76 2.35
N SER A 103 8.26 -4.44 2.14
CA SER A 103 8.15 -3.42 3.19
C SER A 103 6.85 -2.62 3.17
N MET A 104 6.00 -2.81 2.16
CA MET A 104 4.80 -1.98 2.00
C MET A 104 3.62 -2.40 2.88
N LEU A 105 3.53 -3.66 3.26
CA LEU A 105 2.37 -4.20 3.97
C LEU A 105 2.56 -4.12 5.48
N LEU A 106 1.53 -3.66 6.17
CA LEU A 106 1.44 -3.55 7.62
C LEU A 106 0.26 -4.34 8.14
N TYR A 107 0.39 -4.90 9.35
CA TYR A 107 -0.71 -5.52 10.04
C TYR A 107 -1.74 -4.50 10.52
N ALA A 108 -3.01 -4.85 10.39
CA ALA A 108 -4.14 -4.24 11.06
C ALA A 108 -5.22 -5.30 11.26
N SER A 109 -5.99 -5.22 12.35
CA SER A 109 -7.06 -6.16 12.64
C SER A 109 -8.43 -5.69 12.18
N ASP A 110 -8.61 -4.39 12.06
CA ASP A 110 -9.92 -3.74 11.84
C ASP A 110 -10.96 -4.05 12.96
N TYR A 111 -10.50 -4.60 14.10
CA TYR A 111 -11.37 -4.88 15.23
C TYR A 111 -11.87 -3.56 15.88
N PRO A 112 -13.14 -3.43 16.24
CA PRO A 112 -14.24 -4.41 16.18
C PRO A 112 -15.19 -4.25 14.98
N HIS A 113 -14.67 -3.86 13.84
CA HIS A 113 -15.45 -3.65 12.61
C HIS A 113 -16.03 -4.98 12.07
N TRP A 114 -17.12 -4.92 11.30
CA TRP A 114 -17.78 -6.10 10.75
C TRP A 114 -16.91 -6.90 9.75
N GLN A 115 -15.87 -6.30 9.22
CA GLN A 115 -14.89 -6.94 8.33
C GLN A 115 -13.74 -7.63 9.07
N PHE A 116 -13.79 -7.67 10.41
CA PHE A 116 -12.81 -8.40 11.20
C PHE A 116 -12.92 -9.92 10.96
N ASP A 117 -11.87 -10.53 10.43
CA ASP A 117 -11.85 -11.94 10.03
C ASP A 117 -11.53 -12.90 11.20
N GLY A 118 -11.65 -12.45 12.43
CA GLY A 118 -11.45 -13.28 13.61
C GLY A 118 -9.98 -13.55 13.92
N ASP A 119 -9.63 -14.80 14.19
CA ASP A 119 -8.31 -15.18 14.69
C ASP A 119 -7.22 -15.27 13.60
N GLU A 120 -7.57 -15.09 12.33
CA GLU A 120 -6.60 -15.10 11.23
C GLU A 120 -5.80 -13.79 11.21
N THR A 121 -4.59 -13.84 11.77
CA THR A 121 -3.70 -12.68 11.88
C THR A 121 -3.19 -12.20 10.52
N VAL A 122 -3.00 -13.11 9.57
CA VAL A 122 -2.52 -12.80 8.21
C VAL A 122 -3.38 -13.55 7.20
N PRO A 123 -3.94 -12.86 6.19
CA PRO A 123 -4.78 -13.47 5.19
C PRO A 123 -4.13 -14.64 4.45
N VAL A 124 -4.95 -15.65 4.13
CA VAL A 124 -4.52 -16.84 3.37
C VAL A 124 -3.95 -16.42 2.01
N GLY A 125 -2.80 -17.00 1.65
CA GLY A 125 -2.12 -16.72 0.38
C GLY A 125 -1.00 -15.69 0.49
N ILE A 126 -0.88 -14.96 1.59
CA ILE A 126 0.32 -14.15 1.84
C ILE A 126 1.49 -15.11 2.13
N PRO A 127 2.62 -15.01 1.40
CA PRO A 127 3.77 -15.89 1.61
C PRO A 127 4.29 -15.85 3.05
N ALA A 128 4.55 -17.02 3.63
CA ALA A 128 5.00 -17.15 5.03
C ALA A 128 6.26 -16.32 5.35
N GLY A 129 7.14 -16.15 4.36
CA GLY A 129 8.33 -15.29 4.49
C GLY A 129 8.04 -13.80 4.74
N LEU A 130 6.81 -13.35 4.47
CA LEU A 130 6.38 -11.97 4.73
C LEU A 130 5.67 -11.79 6.07
N HIS A 131 5.24 -12.87 6.74
CA HIS A 131 4.44 -12.76 7.96
C HIS A 131 5.17 -11.93 9.03
N ARG A 132 6.43 -12.26 9.35
CA ARG A 132 7.23 -11.51 10.32
C ARG A 132 7.43 -10.05 9.90
N LYS A 133 7.63 -9.80 8.60
CA LYS A 133 7.77 -8.43 8.09
C LYS A 133 6.49 -7.63 8.32
N ILE A 134 5.35 -8.16 7.94
CA ILE A 134 4.04 -7.52 8.07
C ILE A 134 3.67 -7.26 9.53
N LEU A 135 3.91 -8.25 10.40
CA LEU A 135 3.50 -8.20 11.81
C LEU A 135 4.44 -7.35 12.68
N VAL A 136 5.72 -7.29 12.37
CA VAL A 136 6.74 -6.72 13.27
C VAL A 136 7.68 -5.75 12.58
N GLU A 137 8.40 -6.19 11.55
CA GLU A 137 9.53 -5.43 11.01
C GLU A 137 9.09 -4.15 10.29
N ASN A 138 8.07 -4.26 9.43
CA ASN A 138 7.55 -3.11 8.68
C ASN A 138 6.87 -2.08 9.59
N PRO A 139 6.01 -2.45 10.57
CA PRO A 139 5.49 -1.51 11.55
C PRO A 139 6.60 -0.77 12.32
N LEU A 140 7.60 -1.49 12.83
CA LEU A 140 8.73 -0.88 13.55
C LEU A 140 9.58 0.03 12.66
N ALA A 141 9.69 -0.27 11.38
CA ALA A 141 10.41 0.58 10.42
C ALA A 141 9.59 1.78 9.96
N THR A 142 8.26 1.72 10.04
CA THR A 142 7.36 2.78 9.62
C THR A 142 7.11 3.80 10.74
N TYR A 143 6.99 3.33 11.98
CA TYR A 143 6.68 4.16 13.15
C TYR A 143 7.92 4.29 14.07
N ASP A 144 8.73 5.31 13.85
CA ASP A 144 9.98 5.52 14.61
C ASP A 144 9.77 5.69 16.12
N GLY A 145 8.59 6.14 16.57
CA GLY A 145 8.24 6.34 17.98
C GLY A 145 7.97 5.05 18.77
N VAL A 146 7.77 3.90 18.09
CA VAL A 146 7.43 2.63 18.77
C VAL A 146 8.66 1.94 19.36
N ARG A 147 9.87 2.35 18.98
CA ARG A 147 11.14 1.77 19.46
C ARG A 147 11.52 2.21 20.88
N SER A 148 10.75 3.09 21.50
CA SER A 148 11.10 3.74 22.79
C SER A 148 10.34 3.16 23.98
N VAL A 149 9.67 1.99 23.85
CA VAL A 149 8.94 1.33 24.94
C VAL A 149 9.61 0.03 25.32
#